data_04ca5c0ba5f4ad7822fe024efaf1c1df
#
_entry.id   04ca5c0ba5f4ad7822fe024efaf1c1df
#
_cell.length_a   1.000
_cell.length_b   1.000
_cell.length_c   1.000
_cell.angle_alpha   90.00
_cell.angle_beta   90.00
_cell.angle_gamma   90.00
#
_symmetry.space_group_name_H-M   'P 1'
#
loop_
_entity.id
_entity.type
_entity.pdbx_description
1 polymer ?
#
loop_
_entity_poly.entity_id
_entity_poly.type
_entity_poly.pdbx_seq_one_letter_code
_entity_poly.pdbx_strand_id
1 'polypeptide(L)'
;DGTIRLWKFAPSRVVPEVRPYHGSAGSSNWTEMPEMGAYIADRLARYPHEGIGEFHIRSRAMWHEDLFKEIIRMAKAQDLFLHVHSGADPIRWLYDLDPDVKIIWAHAGLGETASEVHRLMSEFPNLVADTSLREHAIAGFDKKLDPEWKKSFSIFRID
;
A
#
# COMPACT_ATOMS: atom_id res chain seq x y z
N ASP A 1 0.28 9.76 19.55
CA ASP A 1 0.26 9.55 18.11
C ASP A 1 -0.61 10.61 17.42
N GLY A 2 -0.07 11.33 16.43
CA GLY A 2 -0.75 12.42 15.75
C GLY A 2 -1.94 11.94 14.92
N THR A 3 -1.78 10.84 14.21
CA THR A 3 -2.83 10.25 13.36
C THR A 3 -4.03 9.82 14.19
N ILE A 4 -3.81 9.17 15.32
CA ILE A 4 -4.89 8.74 16.23
C ILE A 4 -5.59 9.95 16.87
N ARG A 5 -4.86 11.01 17.18
CA ARG A 5 -5.47 12.27 17.68
C ARG A 5 -6.35 12.92 16.62
N LEU A 6 -5.90 12.95 15.36
CA LEU A 6 -6.65 13.48 14.25
C LEU A 6 -7.89 12.61 13.95
N TRP A 7 -7.75 11.28 13.96
CA TRP A 7 -8.86 10.37 13.81
C TRP A 7 -9.93 10.56 14.90
N LYS A 8 -9.54 10.68 16.17
CA LYS A 8 -10.48 10.98 17.27
C LYS A 8 -11.23 12.30 17.08
N PHE A 9 -10.58 13.29 16.45
CA PHE A 9 -11.21 14.58 16.16
C PHE A 9 -12.18 14.51 14.96
N ALA A 10 -11.83 13.73 13.92
CA ALA A 10 -12.59 13.66 12.66
C ALA A 10 -12.69 12.19 12.15
N PRO A 11 -13.37 11.28 12.88
CA PRO A 11 -13.33 9.84 12.59
C PRO A 11 -13.96 9.47 11.23
N SER A 12 -14.87 10.26 10.71
CA SER A 12 -15.47 10.05 9.37
C SER A 12 -14.61 10.57 8.21
N ARG A 13 -13.46 11.16 8.49
CA ARG A 13 -12.60 11.81 7.48
C ARG A 13 -11.16 11.33 7.51
N VAL A 14 -10.80 10.51 8.46
CA VAL A 14 -9.44 10.02 8.68
C VAL A 14 -9.48 8.51 8.77
N VAL A 15 -8.69 7.85 7.94
CA VAL A 15 -8.45 6.40 7.99
C VAL A 15 -7.06 6.22 8.59
N PRO A 16 -6.93 5.75 9.84
CA PRO A 16 -5.64 5.64 10.49
C PRO A 16 -4.89 4.39 10.02
N GLU A 17 -3.63 4.57 9.63
CA GLU A 17 -2.72 3.51 9.27
C GLU A 17 -1.53 3.43 10.23
N VAL A 18 -1.00 2.24 10.47
CA VAL A 18 0.25 2.08 11.20
C VAL A 18 1.43 2.03 10.23
N ARG A 19 2.31 3.02 10.31
CA ARG A 19 3.50 3.08 9.48
C ARG A 19 4.67 2.39 10.19
N PRO A 20 5.37 1.44 9.53
CA PRO A 20 6.46 0.69 10.15
C PRO A 20 7.78 1.48 10.17
N TYR A 21 7.72 2.76 10.53
CA TYR A 21 8.89 3.62 10.66
C TYR A 21 9.00 4.11 12.10
N HIS A 22 9.86 3.45 12.87
CA HIS A 22 10.06 3.70 14.29
C HIS A 22 11.55 3.68 14.64
N GLY A 23 11.96 4.56 15.55
CA GLY A 23 13.37 4.68 15.94
C GLY A 23 14.24 5.11 14.77
N SER A 24 15.19 4.28 14.36
CA SER A 24 16.08 4.48 13.20
C SER A 24 15.51 3.92 11.90
N ALA A 25 14.35 3.24 11.95
CA ALA A 25 13.70 2.70 10.78
C ALA A 25 13.12 3.78 9.87
N GLY A 26 13.43 3.70 8.60
CA GLY A 26 12.93 4.58 7.55
C GLY A 26 12.53 3.81 6.30
N SER A 27 12.23 4.52 5.23
CA SER A 27 11.72 3.93 3.97
C SER A 27 12.69 2.98 3.26
N SER A 28 13.96 2.91 3.66
CA SER A 28 14.99 2.09 3.02
C SER A 28 15.51 0.93 3.87
N ASN A 29 15.22 0.88 5.17
CA ASN A 29 15.80 -0.09 6.08
C ASN A 29 14.82 -0.70 7.12
N TRP A 30 13.56 -0.32 7.11
CA TRP A 30 12.59 -0.77 8.11
C TRP A 30 12.43 -2.29 8.19
N THR A 31 12.61 -2.99 7.08
CA THR A 31 12.52 -4.45 7.02
C THR A 31 13.70 -5.17 7.68
N GLU A 32 14.80 -4.45 7.93
CA GLU A 32 16.00 -4.97 8.58
C GLU A 32 15.93 -4.87 10.12
N MET A 33 14.89 -4.21 10.65
CA MET A 33 14.74 -4.00 12.09
C MET A 33 14.11 -5.24 12.74
N PRO A 34 14.81 -5.95 13.63
CA PRO A 34 14.32 -7.19 14.23
C PRO A 34 13.01 -7.02 15.02
N GLU A 35 12.81 -5.83 15.58
CA GLU A 35 11.63 -5.49 16.38
C GLU A 35 10.39 -5.09 15.58
N MET A 36 10.48 -5.01 14.23
CA MET A 36 9.44 -4.38 13.43
C MET A 36 8.09 -5.11 13.49
N GLY A 37 8.09 -6.44 13.44
CA GLY A 37 6.87 -7.23 13.63
C GLY A 37 6.21 -6.95 14.98
N ALA A 38 6.99 -6.97 16.06
CA ALA A 38 6.50 -6.70 17.40
C ALA A 38 5.99 -5.25 17.55
N TYR A 39 6.67 -4.29 16.92
CA TYR A 39 6.23 -2.88 16.89
C TYR A 39 4.86 -2.73 16.22
N ILE A 40 4.68 -3.32 15.04
CA ILE A 40 3.38 -3.28 14.31
C ILE A 40 2.29 -3.93 15.18
N ALA A 41 2.54 -5.12 15.72
CA ALA A 41 1.60 -5.82 16.58
C ALA A 41 1.16 -4.99 17.79
N ASP A 42 2.11 -4.37 18.50
CA ASP A 42 1.84 -3.48 19.63
C ASP A 42 0.96 -2.28 19.23
N ARG A 43 1.24 -1.67 18.08
CA ARG A 43 0.46 -0.54 17.55
C ARG A 43 -0.98 -0.95 17.23
N LEU A 44 -1.17 -2.09 16.53
CA LEU A 44 -2.47 -2.62 16.19
C LEU A 44 -3.29 -3.01 17.42
N ALA A 45 -2.64 -3.52 18.47
CA ALA A 45 -3.31 -3.85 19.73
C ALA A 45 -3.80 -2.62 20.51
N ARG A 46 -3.12 -1.48 20.38
CA ARG A 46 -3.42 -0.25 21.16
C ARG A 46 -4.38 0.71 20.46
N TYR A 47 -4.45 0.69 19.15
CA TYR A 47 -5.14 1.73 18.40
C TYR A 47 -5.95 1.14 17.23
N PRO A 48 -7.10 1.72 16.92
CA PRO A 48 -7.95 1.29 15.81
C PRO A 48 -7.35 1.75 14.47
N HIS A 49 -6.43 0.96 13.92
CA HIS A 49 -5.92 1.18 12.58
C HIS A 49 -6.78 0.39 11.58
N GLU A 50 -6.91 0.95 10.37
CA GLU A 50 -7.62 0.34 9.23
C GLU A 50 -6.63 -0.27 8.22
N GLY A 51 -5.33 0.06 8.35
CA GLY A 51 -4.28 -0.40 7.44
C GLY A 51 -2.90 -0.40 8.07
N ILE A 52 -1.98 -1.11 7.39
CA ILE A 52 -0.55 -1.12 7.67
C ILE A 52 0.17 -0.45 6.49
N GLY A 53 0.71 0.74 6.70
CA GLY A 53 1.37 1.54 5.67
C GLY A 53 1.38 3.05 5.96
N GLU A 54 1.73 3.87 5.04
CA GLU A 54 2.38 3.55 3.77
C GLU A 54 3.82 3.06 4.03
N PHE A 55 4.21 1.91 3.49
CA PHE A 55 5.57 1.41 3.60
C PHE A 55 6.20 1.11 2.24
N HIS A 56 7.53 1.22 2.16
CA HIS A 56 8.28 1.04 0.93
C HIS A 56 8.88 -0.37 0.82
N ILE A 57 8.79 -0.95 -0.37
CA ILE A 57 9.59 -2.10 -0.81
C ILE A 57 10.32 -1.66 -2.09
N ARG A 58 11.57 -1.20 -1.96
CA ARG A 58 12.33 -0.58 -3.07
C ARG A 58 13.14 -1.58 -3.89
N SER A 59 13.48 -2.72 -3.30
CA SER A 59 14.34 -3.71 -3.94
C SER A 59 14.15 -5.09 -3.32
N ARG A 60 14.69 -6.12 -3.99
CA ARG A 60 14.70 -7.49 -3.46
C ARG A 60 15.48 -7.62 -2.15
N ALA A 61 16.46 -6.77 -1.90
CA ALA A 61 17.22 -6.76 -0.64
C ALA A 61 16.35 -6.42 0.57
N MET A 62 15.27 -5.66 0.37
CA MET A 62 14.30 -5.35 1.43
C MET A 62 13.25 -6.46 1.66
N TRP A 63 13.29 -7.53 0.87
CA TRP A 63 12.31 -8.60 0.97
C TRP A 63 12.71 -9.60 2.06
N HIS A 64 12.02 -9.56 3.18
CA HIS A 64 12.14 -10.49 4.29
C HIS A 64 10.84 -11.28 4.42
N GLU A 65 10.80 -12.46 3.81
CA GLU A 65 9.57 -13.25 3.62
C GLU A 65 8.83 -13.53 4.94
N ASP A 66 9.54 -13.87 5.99
CA ASP A 66 8.93 -14.17 7.29
C ASP A 66 8.26 -12.93 7.89
N LEU A 67 8.89 -11.75 7.77
CA LEU A 67 8.29 -10.48 8.20
C LEU A 67 7.02 -10.17 7.41
N PHE A 68 7.03 -10.35 6.08
CA PHE A 68 5.84 -10.09 5.26
C PHE A 68 4.72 -11.10 5.52
N LYS A 69 5.04 -12.38 5.75
CA LYS A 69 4.05 -13.37 6.21
C LYS A 69 3.41 -12.96 7.54
N GLU A 70 4.20 -12.47 8.48
CA GLU A 70 3.69 -11.98 9.76
C GLU A 70 2.79 -10.74 9.58
N ILE A 71 3.21 -9.77 8.77
CA ILE A 71 2.42 -8.57 8.46
C ILE A 71 1.09 -8.93 7.79
N ILE A 72 1.10 -9.81 6.79
CA ILE A 72 -0.11 -10.29 6.11
C ILE A 72 -1.04 -10.99 7.11
N ARG A 73 -0.49 -11.87 7.96
CA ARG A 73 -1.29 -12.54 9.00
C ARG A 73 -1.95 -11.54 9.95
N MET A 74 -1.24 -10.50 10.40
CA MET A 74 -1.79 -9.46 11.25
C MET A 74 -2.89 -8.66 10.52
N ALA A 75 -2.67 -8.30 9.28
CA ALA A 75 -3.64 -7.58 8.47
C ALA A 75 -4.92 -8.39 8.28
N LYS A 76 -4.82 -9.66 7.91
CA LYS A 76 -5.99 -10.55 7.72
C LYS A 76 -6.76 -10.78 9.01
N ALA A 77 -6.09 -10.93 10.15
CA ALA A 77 -6.73 -11.16 11.44
C ALA A 77 -7.65 -10.00 11.88
N GLN A 78 -7.44 -8.79 11.37
CA GLN A 78 -8.18 -7.58 11.70
C GLN A 78 -8.87 -6.93 10.50
N ASP A 79 -8.90 -7.64 9.36
CA ASP A 79 -9.49 -7.16 8.09
C ASP A 79 -8.87 -5.87 7.54
N LEU A 80 -7.57 -5.63 7.81
CA LEU A 80 -6.83 -4.46 7.39
C LEU A 80 -6.32 -4.58 5.95
N PHE A 81 -6.02 -3.45 5.33
CA PHE A 81 -5.27 -3.40 4.07
C PHE A 81 -3.78 -3.13 4.32
N LEU A 82 -2.95 -3.48 3.33
CA LEU A 82 -1.56 -3.06 3.23
C LEU A 82 -1.46 -1.87 2.28
N HIS A 83 -0.86 -0.76 2.71
CA HIS A 83 -0.61 0.39 1.84
C HIS A 83 0.86 0.38 1.42
N VAL A 84 1.11 0.03 0.16
CA VAL A 84 2.44 -0.37 -0.32
C VAL A 84 2.97 0.59 -1.37
N HIS A 85 4.11 1.20 -1.08
CA HIS A 85 4.86 2.02 -2.03
C HIS A 85 5.95 1.17 -2.68
N SER A 86 5.70 0.71 -3.88
CA SER A 86 6.63 -0.16 -4.62
C SER A 86 6.38 -0.12 -6.12
N GLY A 87 7.30 -0.69 -6.91
CA GLY A 87 7.02 -1.13 -8.27
C GLY A 87 6.13 -2.37 -8.31
N ALA A 88 5.92 -2.92 -9.51
CA ALA A 88 5.03 -4.04 -9.76
C ALA A 88 5.47 -5.36 -9.10
N ASP A 89 6.76 -5.67 -9.10
CA ASP A 89 7.28 -6.96 -8.61
C ASP A 89 6.98 -7.19 -7.12
N PRO A 90 7.20 -6.25 -6.19
CA PRO A 90 6.84 -6.45 -4.79
C PRO A 90 5.34 -6.69 -4.56
N ILE A 91 4.47 -6.13 -5.39
CA ILE A 91 3.03 -6.43 -5.34
C ILE A 91 2.79 -7.91 -5.64
N ARG A 92 3.44 -8.46 -6.68
CA ARG A 92 3.35 -9.90 -7.00
C ARG A 92 3.88 -10.76 -5.85
N TRP A 93 5.03 -10.42 -5.27
CA TRP A 93 5.59 -11.19 -4.14
C TRP A 93 4.65 -11.24 -2.93
N LEU A 94 3.90 -10.16 -2.67
CA LEU A 94 2.89 -10.17 -1.60
C LEU A 94 1.72 -11.10 -1.95
N TYR A 95 1.24 -11.08 -3.20
CA TYR A 95 0.17 -11.98 -3.66
C TYR A 95 0.63 -13.44 -3.79
N ASP A 96 1.91 -13.70 -4.05
CA ASP A 96 2.50 -15.04 -3.98
C ASP A 96 2.46 -15.61 -2.56
N LEU A 97 2.55 -14.76 -1.53
CA LEU A 97 2.41 -15.18 -0.12
C LEU A 97 0.94 -15.40 0.27
N ASP A 98 0.05 -14.55 -0.20
CA ASP A 98 -1.39 -14.67 0.11
C ASP A 98 -2.23 -13.98 -0.99
N PRO A 99 -2.98 -14.75 -1.81
CA PRO A 99 -3.76 -14.22 -2.92
C PRO A 99 -4.96 -13.37 -2.49
N ASP A 100 -5.36 -13.42 -1.22
CA ASP A 100 -6.52 -12.72 -0.70
C ASP A 100 -6.16 -11.44 0.06
N VAL A 101 -4.88 -11.09 0.18
CA VAL A 101 -4.45 -9.88 0.88
C VAL A 101 -5.01 -8.63 0.20
N LYS A 102 -5.53 -7.69 0.99
CA LYS A 102 -6.02 -6.40 0.50
C LYS A 102 -4.86 -5.42 0.38
N ILE A 103 -4.64 -4.87 -0.80
CA ILE A 103 -3.53 -3.93 -1.04
C ILE A 103 -4.04 -2.63 -1.65
N ILE A 104 -3.60 -1.50 -1.07
CA ILE A 104 -3.60 -0.19 -1.72
C ILE A 104 -2.19 0.03 -2.28
N TRP A 105 -2.08 0.11 -3.60
CA TRP A 105 -0.81 0.35 -4.28
C TRP A 105 -0.59 1.86 -4.41
N ALA A 106 0.35 2.38 -3.61
CA ALA A 106 0.63 3.80 -3.58
C ALA A 106 1.10 4.31 -4.95
N HIS A 107 0.50 5.43 -5.38
CA HIS A 107 0.85 6.16 -6.60
C HIS A 107 0.77 5.30 -7.88
N ALA A 108 -0.06 4.25 -7.89
CA ALA A 108 -0.12 3.29 -9.00
C ALA A 108 1.29 2.86 -9.44
N GLY A 109 2.16 2.54 -8.46
CA GLY A 109 3.53 2.11 -8.67
C GLY A 109 4.51 3.20 -9.12
N LEU A 110 4.16 4.47 -9.05
CA LEU A 110 4.90 5.69 -9.38
C LEU A 110 5.60 5.69 -10.77
N GLY A 111 6.44 4.72 -11.06
CA GLY A 111 7.16 4.56 -12.34
C GLY A 111 6.52 3.60 -13.33
N GLU A 112 5.46 2.91 -12.95
CA GLU A 112 4.83 1.88 -13.79
C GLU A 112 4.00 2.49 -14.94
N THR A 113 3.90 1.75 -16.04
CA THR A 113 3.04 2.14 -17.16
C THR A 113 1.56 1.93 -16.83
N ALA A 114 0.67 2.66 -17.50
CA ALA A 114 -0.77 2.44 -17.38
C ALA A 114 -1.18 0.99 -17.69
N SER A 115 -0.56 0.38 -18.69
CA SER A 115 -0.81 -1.01 -19.08
C SER A 115 -0.39 -2.01 -18.01
N GLU A 116 0.71 -1.76 -17.29
CA GLU A 116 1.16 -2.62 -16.20
C GLU A 116 0.25 -2.49 -14.97
N VAL A 117 -0.15 -1.28 -14.63
CA VAL A 117 -1.14 -1.04 -13.56
C VAL A 117 -2.46 -1.75 -13.87
N HIS A 118 -2.95 -1.58 -15.10
CA HIS A 118 -4.15 -2.27 -15.57
C HIS A 118 -4.04 -3.79 -15.45
N ARG A 119 -2.91 -4.36 -15.88
CA ARG A 119 -2.69 -5.80 -15.85
C ARG A 119 -2.74 -6.35 -14.43
N LEU A 120 -2.01 -5.74 -13.51
CA LEU A 120 -1.97 -6.17 -12.11
C LEU A 120 -3.34 -6.05 -11.43
N MET A 121 -4.05 -4.94 -11.63
CA MET A 121 -5.37 -4.77 -11.03
C MET A 121 -6.45 -5.68 -11.65
N SER A 122 -6.24 -6.15 -12.89
CA SER A 122 -7.09 -7.18 -13.50
C SER A 122 -6.76 -8.58 -12.99
N GLU A 123 -5.49 -8.83 -12.64
CA GLU A 123 -5.01 -10.11 -12.12
C GLU A 123 -5.39 -10.31 -10.65
N PHE A 124 -5.34 -9.24 -9.84
CA PHE A 124 -5.55 -9.28 -8.40
C PHE A 124 -6.79 -8.47 -7.98
N PRO A 125 -7.95 -9.11 -7.75
CA PRO A 125 -9.22 -8.42 -7.43
C PRO A 125 -9.17 -7.55 -6.15
N ASN A 126 -8.29 -7.88 -5.21
CA ASN A 126 -8.11 -7.16 -3.95
C ASN A 126 -7.03 -6.07 -4.03
N LEU A 127 -6.51 -5.76 -5.23
CA LEU A 127 -5.59 -4.68 -5.48
C LEU A 127 -6.36 -3.43 -5.91
N VAL A 128 -6.21 -2.36 -5.16
CA VAL A 128 -6.59 -1.00 -5.59
C VAL A 128 -5.36 -0.13 -5.67
N ALA A 129 -5.39 0.95 -6.46
CA ALA A 129 -4.27 1.87 -6.58
C ALA A 129 -4.73 3.31 -6.34
N ASP A 130 -3.99 4.06 -5.54
CA ASP A 130 -4.14 5.51 -5.52
C ASP A 130 -3.37 6.16 -6.69
N THR A 131 -3.79 7.32 -7.11
CA THR A 131 -3.20 8.04 -8.23
C THR A 131 -2.49 9.32 -7.82
N SER A 132 -2.24 9.51 -6.53
CA SER A 132 -1.47 10.66 -6.06
C SER A 132 -0.07 10.69 -6.69
N LEU A 133 0.45 11.89 -6.96
CA LEU A 133 1.72 12.10 -7.64
C LEU A 133 1.80 11.56 -9.10
N ARG A 134 0.65 11.18 -9.69
CA ARG A 134 0.57 10.67 -11.07
C ARG A 134 -0.13 11.64 -12.04
N GLU A 135 -0.45 12.83 -11.60
CA GLU A 135 -1.25 13.81 -12.36
C GLU A 135 -0.70 14.05 -13.76
N HIS A 136 0.62 14.21 -13.89
CA HIS A 136 1.28 14.48 -15.17
C HIS A 136 1.33 13.27 -16.11
N ALA A 137 1.32 12.05 -15.56
CA ALA A 137 1.25 10.84 -16.36
C ALA A 137 -0.19 10.53 -16.80
N ILE A 138 -1.16 10.86 -15.96
CA ILE A 138 -2.58 10.57 -16.17
C ILE A 138 -3.22 11.61 -17.08
N ALA A 139 -2.97 12.90 -16.82
CA ALA A 139 -3.45 14.01 -17.63
C ALA A 139 -2.27 14.93 -17.94
N GLY A 140 -1.76 14.90 -19.16
CA GLY A 140 -0.62 15.70 -19.56
C GLY A 140 -0.79 17.21 -19.35
N PHE A 141 0.22 17.99 -19.69
CA PHE A 141 0.20 19.47 -19.54
C PHE A 141 -0.95 20.13 -20.30
N ASP A 142 -1.49 19.49 -21.34
CA ASP A 142 -2.67 19.93 -22.09
C ASP A 142 -4.00 19.62 -21.38
N LYS A 143 -3.95 19.05 -20.16
CA LYS A 143 -5.09 18.63 -19.34
C LYS A 143 -5.99 17.55 -19.99
N LYS A 144 -5.48 16.86 -21.00
CA LYS A 144 -6.18 15.73 -21.59
C LYS A 144 -5.77 14.44 -20.90
N LEU A 145 -6.75 13.61 -20.62
CA LEU A 145 -6.51 12.30 -20.07
C LEU A 145 -5.76 11.43 -21.08
N ASP A 146 -4.62 10.87 -20.65
CA ASP A 146 -3.85 9.93 -21.45
C ASP A 146 -4.73 8.73 -21.86
N PRO A 147 -4.72 8.30 -23.14
CA PRO A 147 -5.58 7.22 -23.63
C PRO A 147 -5.38 5.88 -22.92
N GLU A 148 -4.16 5.53 -22.54
CA GLU A 148 -3.87 4.27 -21.83
C GLU A 148 -4.38 4.33 -20.38
N TRP A 149 -4.20 5.48 -19.71
CA TRP A 149 -4.79 5.70 -18.39
C TRP A 149 -6.31 5.73 -18.44
N LYS A 150 -6.91 6.34 -19.46
CA LYS A 150 -8.36 6.31 -19.67
C LYS A 150 -8.87 4.88 -19.78
N LYS A 151 -8.17 4.01 -20.51
CA LYS A 151 -8.50 2.61 -20.66
C LYS A 151 -8.37 1.87 -19.31
N SER A 152 -7.34 2.15 -18.54
CA SER A 152 -7.16 1.57 -17.21
C SER A 152 -8.30 1.95 -16.26
N PHE A 153 -8.76 3.20 -16.27
CA PHE A 153 -9.88 3.64 -15.44
C PHE A 153 -11.24 3.05 -15.86
N SER A 154 -11.41 2.59 -17.09
CA SER A 154 -12.68 1.98 -17.54
C SER A 154 -12.98 0.62 -16.90
N ILE A 155 -12.01 -0.01 -16.25
CA ILE A 155 -12.18 -1.27 -15.49
C ILE A 155 -12.76 -0.99 -14.09
N PHE A 156 -12.51 0.20 -13.55
CA PHE A 156 -13.01 0.59 -12.24
C PHE A 156 -14.46 1.04 -12.37
N ARG A 157 -15.40 0.08 -12.40
CA ARG A 157 -16.78 0.40 -12.10
C ARG A 157 -16.87 0.63 -10.61
N ILE A 158 -17.06 1.89 -10.23
CA ILE A 158 -17.64 2.23 -8.94
C ILE A 158 -19.15 2.01 -9.15
N ASP A 159 -19.65 0.86 -8.72
CA ASP A 159 -21.10 0.63 -8.61
C ASP A 159 -21.64 1.41 -7.41
#